data_ba2d2211ddc32b701c76fb2edff4e742
#
_entry.id   ba2d2211ddc32b701c76fb2edff4e742
#
_cell.length_a   1.000
_cell.length_b   1.000
_cell.length_c   1.000
_cell.angle_alpha   90.00
_cell.angle_beta   90.00
_cell.angle_gamma   90.00
#
_symmetry.space_group_name_H-M   'P 1'
#
loop_
_entity.id
_entity.type
_entity.pdbx_description
1 polymer ?
#
loop_
_entity_poly.entity_id
_entity_poly.type
_entity_poly.pdbx_seq_one_letter_code
_entity_poly.pdbx_strand_id
1 'polypeptide(L)'
;MEYREFIQITQREAALDADRAERAAQATLTTLGERLSRGQARDLLQQLPAEMKPWIYTQRDAEGFNVDEFLRRVAEREGVDAETAEVHARAVFFALGQAVSDDEIADVADELSQDFEPLIAEAQRRFFDVMPAEEFLAKVAERTGLDSEGARRATAAVLQALAERIAGGEVDDLIPRLPLELHDPLRRCRAANGSARRMTLDRFLGRIAELEDAEDPLEVREHVRAVFATLREAVGDEEYFDVTVQLPPDYGVVLPAP
;
A
#
# COMPACT_ATOMS: atom_id res chain seq x y z
N MET A 1 -6.50 0.77 17.80
CA MET A 1 -5.22 0.00 17.65
C MET A 1 -4.56 -0.18 19.01
N GLU A 2 -3.94 -1.33 19.28
CA GLU A 2 -3.18 -1.59 20.49
C GLU A 2 -1.72 -1.10 20.37
N TYR A 3 -1.09 -0.75 21.49
CA TYR A 3 0.32 -0.29 21.51
C TYR A 3 1.30 -1.23 20.79
N ARG A 4 1.18 -2.55 21.06
CA ARG A 4 2.05 -3.55 20.44
C ARG A 4 1.90 -3.62 18.92
N GLU A 5 0.70 -3.45 18.45
CA GLU A 5 0.38 -3.45 17.02
C GLU A 5 1.03 -2.25 16.33
N PHE A 6 0.94 -1.05 16.92
CA PHE A 6 1.61 0.14 16.41
C PHE A 6 3.12 -0.07 16.27
N ILE A 7 3.75 -0.59 17.32
CA ILE A 7 5.20 -0.86 17.29
C ILE A 7 5.54 -1.93 16.26
N GLN A 8 4.75 -2.99 16.11
CA GLN A 8 4.95 -4.02 15.08
C GLN A 8 4.84 -3.46 13.65
N ILE A 9 3.92 -2.56 13.41
CA ILE A 9 3.81 -1.86 12.11
C ILE A 9 5.07 -1.06 11.85
N THR A 10 5.51 -0.25 12.82
CA THR A 10 6.74 0.55 12.70
C THR A 10 7.97 -0.35 12.47
N GLN A 11 8.10 -1.48 13.19
CA GLN A 11 9.16 -2.46 13.00
C GLN A 11 9.23 -2.97 11.56
N ARG A 12 8.09 -3.36 11.03
CA ARG A 12 8.00 -3.93 9.68
C ARG A 12 8.31 -2.90 8.61
N GLU A 13 7.74 -1.71 8.71
CA GLU A 13 7.88 -0.66 7.70
C GLU A 13 9.33 -0.09 7.65
N ALA A 14 10.01 -0.02 8.79
CA ALA A 14 11.38 0.47 8.88
C ALA A 14 12.45 -0.64 9.01
N ALA A 15 12.06 -1.92 8.98
CA ALA A 15 12.92 -3.08 9.20
C ALA A 15 13.73 -3.02 10.50
N LEU A 16 13.08 -2.62 11.60
CA LEU A 16 13.68 -2.42 12.93
C LEU A 16 13.39 -3.57 13.90
N ASP A 17 14.23 -3.72 14.92
CA ASP A 17 13.86 -4.44 16.14
C ASP A 17 12.87 -3.63 17.00
N ALA A 18 12.26 -4.28 18.01
CA ALA A 18 11.23 -3.65 18.84
C ALA A 18 11.72 -2.40 19.59
N ASP A 19 12.94 -2.46 20.16
CA ASP A 19 13.50 -1.36 20.96
C ASP A 19 13.82 -0.13 20.07
N ARG A 20 14.25 -0.35 18.83
CA ARG A 20 14.50 0.73 17.86
C ARG A 20 13.20 1.31 17.35
N ALA A 21 12.21 0.47 17.04
CA ALA A 21 10.91 0.94 16.61
C ALA A 21 10.19 1.78 17.66
N GLU A 22 10.30 1.38 18.94
CA GLU A 22 9.78 2.17 20.06
C GLU A 22 10.47 3.53 20.18
N ARG A 23 11.81 3.59 20.07
CA ARG A 23 12.56 4.87 20.07
C ARG A 23 12.19 5.75 18.89
N ALA A 24 12.06 5.20 17.69
CA ALA A 24 11.63 5.92 16.51
C ALA A 24 10.22 6.49 16.68
N ALA A 25 9.29 5.69 17.18
CA ALA A 25 7.92 6.12 17.47
C ALA A 25 7.90 7.24 18.52
N GLN A 26 8.63 7.07 19.61
CA GLN A 26 8.72 8.09 20.66
C GLN A 26 9.34 9.40 20.14
N ALA A 27 10.45 9.33 19.41
CA ALA A 27 11.14 10.50 18.87
C ALA A 27 10.22 11.28 17.89
N THR A 28 9.58 10.56 16.97
CA THR A 28 8.69 11.13 15.95
C THR A 28 7.45 11.75 16.59
N LEU A 29 6.73 11.01 17.43
CA LEU A 29 5.50 11.49 18.06
C LEU A 29 5.74 12.64 19.03
N THR A 30 6.88 12.64 19.75
CA THR A 30 7.27 13.77 20.61
C THR A 30 7.52 15.02 19.78
N THR A 31 8.23 14.90 18.66
CA THR A 31 8.50 16.02 17.77
C THR A 31 7.23 16.52 17.10
N LEU A 32 6.32 15.63 16.70
CA LEU A 32 5.02 15.99 16.16
C LEU A 32 4.19 16.77 17.17
N GLY A 33 4.17 16.34 18.44
CA GLY A 33 3.48 17.04 19.52
C GLY A 33 3.99 18.46 19.77
N GLU A 34 5.27 18.77 19.49
CA GLU A 34 5.81 20.13 19.55
C GLU A 34 5.34 21.02 18.39
N ARG A 35 4.98 20.41 17.26
CA ARG A 35 4.54 21.11 16.04
C ARG A 35 3.04 21.40 16.02
N LEU A 36 2.24 20.56 16.67
CA LEU A 36 0.78 20.66 16.70
C LEU A 36 0.30 21.67 17.76
N SER A 37 -0.85 22.28 17.49
CA SER A 37 -1.58 23.03 18.52
C SER A 37 -1.99 22.11 19.69
N ARG A 38 -2.24 22.71 20.85
CA ARG A 38 -2.69 21.96 22.04
C ARG A 38 -4.04 21.24 21.78
N GLY A 39 -4.89 21.84 20.95
CA GLY A 39 -6.18 21.27 20.56
C GLY A 39 -5.95 19.99 19.76
N GLN A 40 -5.23 20.12 18.65
CA GLN A 40 -4.94 19.00 17.75
C GLN A 40 -4.15 17.88 18.43
N ALA A 41 -3.12 18.22 19.20
CA ALA A 41 -2.37 17.22 19.99
C ALA A 41 -3.26 16.43 20.97
N ARG A 42 -4.26 17.11 21.57
CA ARG A 42 -5.22 16.48 22.47
C ARG A 42 -6.20 15.55 21.71
N ASP A 43 -6.68 15.95 20.54
CA ASP A 43 -7.63 15.16 19.77
C ASP A 43 -6.94 13.91 19.21
N LEU A 44 -5.73 14.05 18.71
CA LEU A 44 -4.86 12.92 18.33
C LEU A 44 -4.63 11.93 19.48
N LEU A 45 -4.37 12.42 20.70
CA LEU A 45 -4.17 11.60 21.89
C LEU A 45 -5.41 10.78 22.28
N GLN A 46 -6.61 11.17 21.91
CA GLN A 46 -7.83 10.42 22.24
C GLN A 46 -7.90 9.11 21.47
N GLN A 47 -7.30 9.05 20.28
CA GLN A 47 -7.35 7.90 19.38
C GLN A 47 -6.13 6.96 19.57
N LEU A 48 -5.07 7.43 20.23
CA LEU A 48 -3.84 6.67 20.45
C LEU A 48 -3.86 5.83 21.74
N PRO A 49 -3.10 4.70 21.76
CA PRO A 49 -2.88 3.90 22.97
C PRO A 49 -2.40 4.72 24.16
N ALA A 50 -2.80 4.31 25.35
CA ALA A 50 -2.50 5.05 26.58
C ALA A 50 -1.00 5.20 26.84
N GLU A 51 -0.21 4.20 26.44
CA GLU A 51 1.25 4.16 26.58
C GLU A 51 1.96 5.26 25.76
N MET A 52 1.35 5.69 24.65
CA MET A 52 1.90 6.72 23.78
C MET A 52 1.52 8.14 24.16
N LYS A 53 0.52 8.30 25.01
CA LYS A 53 0.04 9.63 25.44
C LYS A 53 1.12 10.53 26.02
N PRO A 54 2.10 10.03 26.80
CA PRO A 54 3.19 10.86 27.31
C PRO A 54 4.12 11.41 26.21
N TRP A 55 4.14 10.80 25.03
CA TRP A 55 5.03 11.19 23.95
C TRP A 55 4.56 12.42 23.18
N ILE A 56 3.23 12.58 23.00
CA ILE A 56 2.65 13.71 22.27
C ILE A 56 2.29 14.86 23.21
N TYR A 57 2.06 14.58 24.49
CA TYR A 57 1.61 15.60 25.41
C TYR A 57 2.62 16.74 25.54
N THR A 58 2.18 17.95 25.17
CA THR A 58 2.95 19.19 25.32
C THR A 58 2.17 20.23 26.13
N GLN A 59 2.86 20.91 27.05
CA GLN A 59 2.33 22.08 27.76
C GLN A 59 2.73 23.39 27.07
N ARG A 60 3.54 23.32 26.01
CA ARG A 60 4.03 24.45 25.25
C ARG A 60 3.06 24.82 24.13
N ASP A 61 3.20 26.02 23.63
CA ASP A 61 2.52 26.44 22.40
C ASP A 61 3.22 25.76 21.21
N ALA A 62 2.47 25.54 20.12
CA ALA A 62 3.01 24.94 18.90
C ALA A 62 4.22 25.74 18.38
N GLU A 63 5.26 25.03 17.98
CA GLU A 63 6.45 25.61 17.37
C GLU A 63 6.33 25.54 15.84
N GLY A 64 6.51 26.71 15.16
CA GLY A 64 6.45 26.80 13.71
C GLY A 64 7.78 26.40 13.07
N PHE A 65 8.08 25.11 12.91
CA PHE A 65 9.25 24.63 12.19
C PHE A 65 8.87 23.79 10.96
N ASN A 66 9.76 23.71 9.99
CA ASN A 66 9.60 22.95 8.75
C ASN A 66 10.00 21.47 8.92
N VAL A 67 9.81 20.66 7.86
CA VAL A 67 10.11 19.23 7.88
C VAL A 67 11.60 18.93 8.10
N ASP A 68 12.51 19.76 7.60
CA ASP A 68 13.96 19.56 7.81
C ASP A 68 14.32 19.65 9.30
N GLU A 69 13.78 20.66 9.99
CA GLU A 69 13.97 20.83 11.43
C GLU A 69 13.26 19.72 12.22
N PHE A 70 12.09 19.27 11.74
CA PHE A 70 11.39 18.11 12.29
C PHE A 70 12.29 16.87 12.26
N LEU A 71 12.80 16.52 11.10
CA LEU A 71 13.66 15.33 10.91
C LEU A 71 14.97 15.45 11.68
N ARG A 72 15.56 16.66 11.77
CA ARG A 72 16.74 16.90 12.59
C ARG A 72 16.47 16.61 14.07
N ARG A 73 15.33 17.05 14.61
CA ARG A 73 14.92 16.79 16.00
C ARG A 73 14.63 15.31 16.25
N VAL A 74 14.00 14.63 15.29
CA VAL A 74 13.79 13.18 15.37
C VAL A 74 15.12 12.46 15.41
N ALA A 75 16.05 12.79 14.50
CA ALA A 75 17.40 12.22 14.44
C ALA A 75 18.16 12.38 15.76
N GLU A 76 18.14 13.59 16.33
CA GLU A 76 18.78 13.85 17.64
C GLU A 76 18.18 13.02 18.78
N ARG A 77 16.86 12.89 18.84
CA ARG A 77 16.16 12.12 19.88
C ARG A 77 16.41 10.63 19.77
N GLU A 78 16.44 10.15 18.54
CA GLU A 78 16.66 8.74 18.24
C GLU A 78 18.13 8.33 18.30
N GLY A 79 19.05 9.27 18.06
CA GLY A 79 20.48 9.05 18.01
C GLY A 79 20.95 8.44 16.68
N VAL A 80 20.34 8.84 15.58
CA VAL A 80 20.63 8.41 14.20
C VAL A 80 20.94 9.60 13.29
N ASP A 81 21.35 9.35 12.05
CA ASP A 81 21.48 10.41 11.05
C ASP A 81 20.11 10.81 10.46
N ALA A 82 20.08 11.94 9.73
CA ALA A 82 18.83 12.51 9.22
C ALA A 82 18.14 11.62 8.15
N GLU A 83 18.91 10.93 7.31
CA GLU A 83 18.36 10.03 6.30
C GLU A 83 17.69 8.82 6.95
N THR A 84 18.32 8.24 7.97
CA THR A 84 17.74 7.16 8.79
C THR A 84 16.49 7.65 9.52
N ALA A 85 16.53 8.85 10.11
CA ALA A 85 15.38 9.43 10.81
C ALA A 85 14.18 9.68 9.87
N GLU A 86 14.41 10.05 8.61
CA GLU A 86 13.34 10.20 7.63
C GLU A 86 12.66 8.85 7.34
N VAL A 87 13.42 7.79 7.13
CA VAL A 87 12.87 6.44 6.91
C VAL A 87 12.03 6.00 8.11
N HIS A 88 12.54 6.22 9.32
CA HIS A 88 11.83 5.85 10.54
C HIS A 88 10.59 6.72 10.77
N ALA A 89 10.67 8.03 10.54
CA ALA A 89 9.51 8.93 10.63
C ALA A 89 8.39 8.54 9.66
N ARG A 90 8.72 8.19 8.41
CA ARG A 90 7.74 7.67 7.42
C ARG A 90 7.03 6.42 7.95
N ALA A 91 7.77 5.46 8.51
CA ALA A 91 7.18 4.26 9.10
C ALA A 91 6.24 4.56 10.28
N VAL A 92 6.62 5.54 11.11
CA VAL A 92 5.78 5.98 12.25
C VAL A 92 4.53 6.71 11.76
N PHE A 93 4.63 7.58 10.75
CA PHE A 93 3.46 8.23 10.15
C PHE A 93 2.52 7.21 9.50
N PHE A 94 3.06 6.20 8.84
CA PHE A 94 2.24 5.09 8.35
C PHE A 94 1.49 4.38 9.47
N ALA A 95 2.18 4.03 10.57
CA ALA A 95 1.56 3.42 11.74
C ALA A 95 0.51 4.34 12.39
N LEU A 96 0.78 5.66 12.42
CA LEU A 96 -0.15 6.66 12.92
C LEU A 96 -1.45 6.68 12.11
N GLY A 97 -1.36 6.67 10.79
CA GLY A 97 -2.53 6.60 9.90
C GLY A 97 -3.37 5.34 10.08
N GLN A 98 -2.75 4.21 10.47
CA GLN A 98 -3.51 3.00 10.82
C GLN A 98 -4.17 3.09 12.20
N ALA A 99 -3.67 3.96 13.08
CA ALA A 99 -4.13 4.06 14.47
C ALA A 99 -5.28 5.05 14.66
N VAL A 100 -5.39 6.05 13.78
CA VAL A 100 -6.36 7.14 13.91
C VAL A 100 -7.26 7.24 12.68
N SER A 101 -8.35 8.01 12.77
CA SER A 101 -9.29 8.22 11.67
C SER A 101 -8.70 9.12 10.56
N ASP A 102 -9.28 9.02 9.35
CA ASP A 102 -8.90 9.86 8.22
C ASP A 102 -9.12 11.34 8.49
N ASP A 103 -10.21 11.67 9.15
CA ASP A 103 -10.53 13.04 9.56
C ASP A 103 -9.43 13.60 10.48
N GLU A 104 -8.93 12.79 11.42
CA GLU A 104 -7.86 13.20 12.32
C GLU A 104 -6.53 13.43 11.57
N ILE A 105 -6.21 12.58 10.58
CA ILE A 105 -5.01 12.80 9.73
C ILE A 105 -5.17 14.07 8.89
N ALA A 106 -6.37 14.36 8.40
CA ALA A 106 -6.65 15.59 7.66
C ALA A 106 -6.46 16.83 8.56
N ASP A 107 -6.99 16.80 9.78
CA ASP A 107 -6.84 17.89 10.76
C ASP A 107 -5.38 18.10 11.15
N VAL A 108 -4.60 17.03 11.31
CA VAL A 108 -3.14 17.11 11.51
C VAL A 108 -2.45 17.73 10.30
N ALA A 109 -2.83 17.34 9.08
CA ALA A 109 -2.25 17.87 7.85
C ALA A 109 -2.52 19.37 7.68
N ASP A 110 -3.71 19.86 8.06
CA ASP A 110 -4.10 21.26 7.97
C ASP A 110 -3.25 22.16 8.91
N GLU A 111 -2.71 21.62 9.99
CA GLU A 111 -1.81 22.36 10.89
C GLU A 111 -0.34 22.32 10.47
N LEU A 112 0.03 21.38 9.58
CA LEU A 112 1.40 21.23 9.10
C LEU A 112 1.64 22.06 7.84
N SER A 113 2.89 22.49 7.62
CA SER A 113 3.28 23.16 6.39
C SER A 113 3.37 22.17 5.23
N GLN A 114 3.22 22.65 3.98
CA GLN A 114 3.19 21.83 2.78
C GLN A 114 4.40 20.89 2.62
N ASP A 115 5.55 21.24 3.17
CA ASP A 115 6.76 20.42 3.14
C ASP A 115 6.65 19.10 3.94
N PHE A 116 5.62 18.97 4.82
CA PHE A 116 5.27 17.69 5.47
C PHE A 116 4.46 16.73 4.59
N GLU A 117 4.03 17.15 3.39
CA GLU A 117 3.24 16.30 2.49
C GLU A 117 3.79 14.87 2.32
N PRO A 118 5.11 14.62 2.19
CA PRO A 118 5.63 13.25 2.10
C PRO A 118 5.37 12.38 3.33
N LEU A 119 5.33 12.95 4.53
CA LEU A 119 5.00 12.24 5.77
C LEU A 119 3.49 12.04 5.92
N ILE A 120 2.70 13.05 5.55
CA ILE A 120 1.24 12.95 5.56
C ILE A 120 0.76 11.90 4.56
N ALA A 121 1.36 11.83 3.38
CA ALA A 121 1.06 10.79 2.39
C ALA A 121 1.28 9.36 2.96
N GLU A 122 2.31 9.16 3.79
CA GLU A 122 2.49 7.88 4.49
C GLU A 122 1.37 7.62 5.52
N ALA A 123 0.93 8.64 6.27
CA ALA A 123 -0.18 8.49 7.20
C ALA A 123 -1.52 8.20 6.50
N GLN A 124 -1.70 8.70 5.29
CA GLN A 124 -2.88 8.43 4.45
C GLN A 124 -2.82 7.08 3.74
N ARG A 125 -1.65 6.48 3.64
CA ARG A 125 -1.48 5.14 3.06
C ARG A 125 -2.16 4.11 3.96
N ARG A 126 -3.11 3.33 3.42
CA ARG A 126 -3.80 2.29 4.18
C ARG A 126 -3.03 0.99 4.20
N PHE A 127 -3.12 0.32 5.35
CA PHE A 127 -2.70 -1.07 5.47
C PHE A 127 -3.76 -1.93 4.77
N PHE A 128 -3.38 -2.49 3.65
CA PHE A 128 -4.22 -3.49 3.02
C PHE A 128 -3.93 -4.83 3.69
N ASP A 129 -4.98 -5.54 4.10
CA ASP A 129 -4.85 -6.94 4.49
C ASP A 129 -4.52 -7.73 3.21
N VAL A 130 -3.23 -7.83 2.93
CA VAL A 130 -2.74 -8.40 1.68
C VAL A 130 -2.89 -9.91 1.76
N MET A 131 -3.73 -10.47 0.87
CA MET A 131 -3.87 -11.92 0.72
C MET A 131 -2.49 -12.54 0.48
N PRO A 132 -2.07 -13.56 1.29
CA PRO A 132 -0.79 -14.23 1.08
C PRO A 132 -0.65 -14.81 -0.33
N ALA A 133 0.56 -14.77 -0.91
CA ALA A 133 0.80 -15.28 -2.26
C ALA A 133 0.40 -16.75 -2.42
N GLU A 134 0.66 -17.57 -1.40
CA GLU A 134 0.26 -19.00 -1.37
C GLU A 134 -1.27 -19.14 -1.44
N GLU A 135 -2.02 -18.32 -0.70
CA GLU A 135 -3.48 -18.34 -0.74
C GLU A 135 -4.01 -17.89 -2.11
N PHE A 136 -3.46 -16.81 -2.66
CA PHE A 136 -3.83 -16.32 -4.00
C PHE A 136 -3.63 -17.42 -5.05
N LEU A 137 -2.45 -18.02 -5.09
CA LEU A 137 -2.11 -19.06 -6.06
C LEU A 137 -2.92 -20.34 -5.84
N ALA A 138 -3.21 -20.73 -4.59
CA ALA A 138 -4.07 -21.86 -4.28
C ALA A 138 -5.50 -21.66 -4.80
N LYS A 139 -6.07 -20.45 -4.65
CA LYS A 139 -7.40 -20.10 -5.20
C LYS A 139 -7.42 -20.16 -6.73
N VAL A 140 -6.36 -19.68 -7.40
CA VAL A 140 -6.23 -19.78 -8.86
C VAL A 140 -6.14 -21.25 -9.28
N ALA A 141 -5.30 -22.05 -8.61
CA ALA A 141 -5.16 -23.49 -8.89
C ALA A 141 -6.49 -24.24 -8.72
N GLU A 142 -7.23 -23.97 -7.64
CA GLU A 142 -8.54 -24.58 -7.39
C GLU A 142 -9.55 -24.25 -8.49
N ARG A 143 -9.57 -23.01 -8.98
CA ARG A 143 -10.51 -22.53 -10.02
C ARG A 143 -10.20 -23.07 -11.41
N THR A 144 -8.92 -23.35 -11.69
CA THR A 144 -8.45 -23.74 -13.02
C THR A 144 -8.11 -25.22 -13.14
N GLY A 145 -7.88 -25.92 -12.01
CA GLY A 145 -7.34 -27.28 -11.99
C GLY A 145 -5.85 -27.38 -12.30
N LEU A 146 -5.14 -26.24 -12.39
CA LEU A 146 -3.69 -26.21 -12.59
C LEU A 146 -2.94 -26.67 -11.34
N ASP A 147 -1.72 -27.16 -11.53
CA ASP A 147 -0.76 -27.29 -10.43
C ASP A 147 -0.23 -25.91 -9.96
N SER A 148 0.52 -25.88 -8.87
CA SER A 148 1.03 -24.64 -8.29
C SER A 148 1.91 -23.83 -9.25
N GLU A 149 2.67 -24.50 -10.12
CA GLU A 149 3.53 -23.83 -11.08
C GLU A 149 2.73 -23.27 -12.26
N GLY A 150 1.71 -24.00 -12.73
CA GLY A 150 0.74 -23.55 -13.72
C GLY A 150 -0.03 -22.33 -13.23
N ALA A 151 -0.55 -22.37 -12.00
CA ALA A 151 -1.26 -21.24 -11.37
C ALA A 151 -0.36 -19.99 -11.25
N ARG A 152 0.92 -20.18 -10.91
CA ARG A 152 1.91 -19.09 -10.86
C ARG A 152 2.15 -18.47 -12.24
N ARG A 153 2.33 -19.29 -13.29
CA ARG A 153 2.52 -18.80 -14.68
C ARG A 153 1.28 -18.05 -15.17
N ALA A 154 0.10 -18.61 -14.99
CA ALA A 154 -1.17 -18.01 -15.36
C ALA A 154 -1.37 -16.65 -14.65
N THR A 155 -1.16 -16.61 -13.35
CA THR A 155 -1.25 -15.37 -12.56
C THR A 155 -0.27 -14.32 -13.07
N ALA A 156 1.00 -14.68 -13.29
CA ALA A 156 2.02 -13.75 -13.76
C ALA A 156 1.68 -13.21 -15.17
N ALA A 157 1.22 -14.06 -16.07
CA ALA A 157 0.85 -13.68 -17.43
C ALA A 157 -0.36 -12.70 -17.46
N VAL A 158 -1.40 -12.99 -16.66
CA VAL A 158 -2.59 -12.14 -16.57
C VAL A 158 -2.25 -10.79 -15.94
N LEU A 159 -1.52 -10.76 -14.83
CA LEU A 159 -1.11 -9.51 -14.16
C LEU A 159 -0.20 -8.68 -15.07
N GLN A 160 0.71 -9.30 -15.81
CA GLN A 160 1.57 -8.61 -16.77
C GLN A 160 0.74 -8.00 -17.91
N ALA A 161 -0.16 -8.75 -18.52
CA ALA A 161 -1.02 -8.26 -19.58
C ALA A 161 -1.98 -7.16 -19.08
N LEU A 162 -2.47 -7.26 -17.85
CA LEU A 162 -3.29 -6.24 -17.19
C LEU A 162 -2.50 -4.94 -17.05
N ALA A 163 -1.27 -4.98 -16.54
CA ALA A 163 -0.40 -3.82 -16.40
C ALA A 163 -0.04 -3.15 -17.75
N GLU A 164 0.00 -3.92 -18.85
CA GLU A 164 0.14 -3.36 -20.21
C GLU A 164 -1.12 -2.61 -20.65
N ARG A 165 -2.30 -2.93 -20.09
CA ARG A 165 -3.61 -2.47 -20.54
C ARG A 165 -4.14 -1.28 -19.74
N ILE A 166 -3.91 -1.20 -18.44
CA ILE A 166 -4.41 -0.14 -17.55
C ILE A 166 -3.44 1.04 -17.44
N ALA A 167 -3.89 2.16 -16.88
CA ALA A 167 -3.04 3.32 -16.64
C ALA A 167 -1.96 3.02 -15.58
N GLY A 168 -0.81 3.68 -15.68
CA GLY A 168 0.30 3.45 -14.75
C GLY A 168 -0.04 3.80 -13.30
N GLY A 169 -0.92 4.78 -13.06
CA GLY A 169 -1.43 5.12 -11.73
C GLY A 169 -2.18 3.94 -11.09
N GLU A 170 -3.08 3.30 -11.82
CA GLU A 170 -3.83 2.14 -11.33
C GLU A 170 -2.92 0.93 -11.02
N VAL A 171 -1.83 0.78 -11.78
CA VAL A 171 -0.81 -0.23 -11.45
C VAL A 171 -0.13 0.09 -10.12
N ASP A 172 0.13 1.37 -9.86
CA ASP A 172 0.75 1.82 -8.60
C ASP A 172 -0.17 1.64 -7.40
N ASP A 173 -1.47 1.83 -7.59
CA ASP A 173 -2.48 1.65 -6.54
C ASP A 173 -2.75 0.14 -6.28
N LEU A 174 -2.63 -0.70 -7.32
CA LEU A 174 -2.80 -2.14 -7.21
C LEU A 174 -1.62 -2.86 -6.52
N ILE A 175 -0.38 -2.42 -6.78
CA ILE A 175 0.83 -3.06 -6.24
C ILE A 175 0.80 -3.22 -4.71
N PRO A 176 0.51 -2.19 -3.89
CA PRO A 176 0.53 -2.32 -2.43
C PRO A 176 -0.56 -3.24 -1.87
N ARG A 177 -1.59 -3.57 -2.65
CA ARG A 177 -2.70 -4.45 -2.27
C ARG A 177 -2.43 -5.93 -2.59
N LEU A 178 -1.31 -6.23 -3.24
CA LEU A 178 -0.92 -7.58 -3.62
C LEU A 178 0.37 -8.02 -2.91
N PRO A 179 0.57 -9.33 -2.70
CA PRO A 179 1.78 -9.83 -2.08
C PRO A 179 3.01 -9.56 -2.95
N LEU A 180 4.16 -9.37 -2.31
CA LEU A 180 5.42 -8.96 -2.94
C LEU A 180 5.81 -9.86 -4.13
N GLU A 181 5.52 -11.14 -4.05
CA GLU A 181 5.80 -12.15 -5.08
C GLU A 181 5.06 -11.89 -6.39
N LEU A 182 3.94 -11.14 -6.34
CA LEU A 182 3.13 -10.79 -7.49
C LEU A 182 3.44 -9.39 -8.06
N HIS A 183 4.37 -8.64 -7.47
CA HIS A 183 4.71 -7.30 -7.93
C HIS A 183 5.52 -7.28 -9.23
N ASP A 184 6.41 -8.26 -9.44
CA ASP A 184 7.29 -8.30 -10.60
C ASP A 184 6.57 -8.27 -11.95
N PRO A 185 5.50 -9.06 -12.19
CA PRO A 185 4.72 -9.00 -13.42
C PRO A 185 4.15 -7.61 -13.70
N LEU A 186 3.66 -6.92 -12.67
CA LEU A 186 3.09 -5.57 -12.77
C LEU A 186 4.18 -4.52 -13.09
N ARG A 187 5.33 -4.59 -12.42
CA ARG A 187 6.44 -3.63 -12.57
C ARG A 187 7.16 -3.73 -13.91
N ARG A 188 7.29 -4.94 -14.50
CA ARG A 188 7.98 -5.14 -15.79
C ARG A 188 7.39 -4.32 -16.92
N CYS A 189 6.10 -4.15 -16.95
CA CYS A 189 5.42 -3.40 -18.00
C CYS A 189 5.38 -1.90 -17.77
N ARG A 190 5.38 -1.46 -16.51
CA ARG A 190 5.43 -0.05 -16.15
C ARG A 190 6.69 0.64 -16.68
N ALA A 191 7.86 -0.02 -16.57
CA ALA A 191 9.14 0.53 -17.02
C ALA A 191 9.23 0.74 -18.53
N ALA A 192 8.43 0.00 -19.32
CA ALA A 192 8.52 0.01 -20.78
C ALA A 192 7.60 1.02 -21.48
N ASN A 193 6.48 1.45 -20.88
CA ASN A 193 5.42 2.11 -21.66
C ASN A 193 4.56 3.15 -20.92
N GLY A 194 4.93 3.87 -19.99
CA GLY A 194 4.26 5.07 -19.40
C GLY A 194 2.76 5.38 -19.67
N SER A 195 2.10 4.70 -20.63
CA SER A 195 0.70 4.90 -21.01
C SER A 195 0.00 3.58 -21.33
N ALA A 196 -1.27 3.47 -20.89
CA ALA A 196 -2.16 2.34 -21.16
C ALA A 196 -2.24 2.02 -22.68
N ARG A 197 -2.09 0.77 -23.07
CA ARG A 197 -2.29 0.32 -24.44
C ARG A 197 -3.76 0.01 -24.69
N ARG A 198 -4.35 0.55 -25.75
CA ARG A 198 -5.66 0.11 -26.20
C ARG A 198 -5.57 -1.33 -26.72
N MET A 199 -6.27 -2.25 -26.06
CA MET A 199 -6.23 -3.68 -26.35
C MET A 199 -7.65 -4.24 -26.30
N THR A 200 -8.09 -4.90 -27.36
CA THR A 200 -9.34 -5.67 -27.36
C THR A 200 -9.17 -6.94 -26.54
N LEU A 201 -10.27 -7.56 -26.11
CA LEU A 201 -10.21 -8.82 -25.38
C LEU A 201 -9.42 -9.91 -26.13
N ASP A 202 -9.65 -10.08 -27.43
CA ASP A 202 -8.94 -11.10 -28.21
C ASP A 202 -7.41 -10.88 -28.21
N ARG A 203 -6.98 -9.62 -28.29
CA ARG A 203 -5.56 -9.29 -28.25
C ARG A 203 -4.98 -9.48 -26.84
N PHE A 204 -5.76 -9.21 -25.81
CA PHE A 204 -5.41 -9.46 -24.42
C PHE A 204 -5.23 -10.96 -24.15
N LEU A 205 -6.20 -11.78 -24.57
CA LEU A 205 -6.11 -13.24 -24.44
C LEU A 205 -4.93 -13.80 -25.25
N GLY A 206 -4.71 -13.32 -26.48
CA GLY A 206 -3.56 -13.72 -27.28
C GLY A 206 -2.23 -13.37 -26.61
N ARG A 207 -2.14 -12.20 -25.96
CA ARG A 207 -0.95 -11.80 -25.20
C ARG A 207 -0.68 -12.71 -24.01
N ILE A 208 -1.73 -13.12 -23.31
CA ILE A 208 -1.62 -14.05 -22.18
C ILE A 208 -1.20 -15.43 -22.67
N ALA A 209 -1.81 -15.94 -23.75
CA ALA A 209 -1.43 -17.19 -24.38
C ALA A 209 0.08 -17.25 -24.72
N GLU A 210 0.63 -16.16 -25.30
CA GLU A 210 2.06 -16.03 -25.56
C GLU A 210 2.92 -16.07 -24.28
N LEU A 211 2.46 -15.43 -23.19
CA LEU A 211 3.20 -15.37 -21.92
C LEU A 211 3.16 -16.70 -21.14
N GLU A 212 2.06 -17.45 -21.27
CA GLU A 212 1.87 -18.76 -20.64
C GLU A 212 2.45 -19.92 -21.45
N ASP A 213 2.77 -19.70 -22.74
CA ASP A 213 3.04 -20.74 -23.75
C ASP A 213 1.87 -21.73 -23.88
N ALA A 214 0.63 -21.16 -23.90
CA ALA A 214 -0.61 -21.92 -23.97
C ALA A 214 -1.18 -21.95 -25.39
N GLU A 215 -1.63 -23.13 -25.85
CA GLU A 215 -2.17 -23.32 -27.20
C GLU A 215 -3.71 -23.22 -27.26
N ASP A 216 -4.43 -23.55 -26.18
CA ASP A 216 -5.89 -23.54 -26.14
C ASP A 216 -6.45 -22.18 -25.66
N PRO A 217 -7.12 -21.42 -26.53
CA PRO A 217 -7.75 -20.16 -26.15
C PRO A 217 -8.86 -20.28 -25.08
N LEU A 218 -9.47 -21.45 -24.93
CA LEU A 218 -10.50 -21.69 -23.90
C LEU A 218 -9.86 -21.79 -22.53
N GLU A 219 -8.75 -22.53 -22.41
CA GLU A 219 -7.98 -22.61 -21.17
C GLU A 219 -7.49 -21.23 -20.74
N VAL A 220 -6.90 -20.46 -21.66
CA VAL A 220 -6.46 -19.09 -21.38
C VAL A 220 -7.59 -18.22 -20.83
N ARG A 221 -8.81 -18.33 -21.41
CA ARG A 221 -9.97 -17.59 -20.92
C ARG A 221 -10.38 -17.99 -19.50
N GLU A 222 -10.28 -19.27 -19.16
CA GLU A 222 -10.58 -19.76 -17.82
C GLU A 222 -9.51 -19.30 -16.83
N HIS A 223 -8.23 -19.29 -17.23
CA HIS A 223 -7.15 -18.73 -16.41
C HIS A 223 -7.39 -17.25 -16.10
N VAL A 224 -7.76 -16.45 -17.11
CA VAL A 224 -8.08 -15.03 -16.92
C VAL A 224 -9.24 -14.85 -15.95
N ARG A 225 -10.32 -15.61 -16.09
CA ARG A 225 -11.46 -15.55 -15.16
C ARG A 225 -11.07 -15.89 -13.72
N ALA A 226 -10.27 -16.94 -13.55
CA ALA A 226 -9.82 -17.37 -12.24
C ALA A 226 -8.94 -16.30 -11.57
N VAL A 227 -7.99 -15.73 -12.32
CA VAL A 227 -7.11 -14.68 -11.79
C VAL A 227 -7.89 -13.41 -11.48
N PHE A 228 -8.80 -12.95 -12.33
CA PHE A 228 -9.64 -11.77 -12.04
C PHE A 228 -10.57 -11.99 -10.84
N ALA A 229 -11.15 -13.17 -10.69
CA ALA A 229 -11.95 -13.49 -9.52
C ALA A 229 -11.13 -13.49 -8.24
N THR A 230 -9.91 -14.03 -8.27
CA THR A 230 -9.00 -14.02 -7.11
C THR A 230 -8.45 -12.61 -6.84
N LEU A 231 -8.17 -11.84 -7.89
CA LEU A 231 -7.75 -10.45 -7.76
C LEU A 231 -8.81 -9.61 -7.04
N ARG A 232 -10.09 -9.74 -7.43
CA ARG A 232 -11.19 -9.06 -6.74
C ARG A 232 -11.26 -9.40 -5.25
N GLU A 233 -11.09 -10.67 -4.89
CA GLU A 233 -11.06 -11.09 -3.48
C GLU A 233 -9.84 -10.54 -2.73
N ALA A 234 -8.71 -10.41 -3.41
CA ALA A 234 -7.48 -9.93 -2.81
C ALA A 234 -7.45 -8.42 -2.57
N VAL A 235 -8.01 -7.63 -3.51
CA VAL A 235 -7.90 -6.16 -3.46
C VAL A 235 -9.19 -5.47 -3.00
N GLY A 236 -10.31 -6.20 -2.93
CA GLY A 236 -11.63 -5.68 -2.59
C GLY A 236 -12.39 -5.08 -3.79
N ASP A 237 -13.69 -4.88 -3.62
CA ASP A 237 -14.59 -4.48 -4.70
C ASP A 237 -14.30 -3.07 -5.25
N GLU A 238 -13.91 -2.13 -4.40
CA GLU A 238 -13.63 -0.74 -4.77
C GLU A 238 -12.43 -0.65 -5.71
N GLU A 239 -11.28 -1.14 -5.29
CA GLU A 239 -10.05 -1.16 -6.10
C GLU A 239 -10.21 -1.98 -7.37
N TYR A 240 -10.88 -3.13 -7.26
CA TYR A 240 -11.17 -3.96 -8.42
C TYR A 240 -12.02 -3.21 -9.46
N PHE A 241 -12.98 -2.40 -9.01
CA PHE A 241 -13.80 -1.56 -9.89
C PHE A 241 -12.93 -0.50 -10.61
N ASP A 242 -12.05 0.19 -9.88
CA ASP A 242 -11.19 1.24 -10.45
C ASP A 242 -10.26 0.68 -11.54
N VAL A 243 -9.71 -0.51 -11.33
CA VAL A 243 -8.93 -1.23 -12.33
C VAL A 243 -9.77 -1.64 -13.54
N THR A 244 -10.98 -2.18 -13.32
CA THR A 244 -11.78 -2.79 -14.39
C THR A 244 -12.62 -1.79 -15.19
N VAL A 245 -12.97 -0.64 -14.63
CA VAL A 245 -13.71 0.43 -15.33
C VAL A 245 -12.96 0.95 -16.56
N GLN A 246 -11.65 0.81 -16.61
CA GLN A 246 -10.80 1.18 -17.73
C GLN A 246 -10.80 0.12 -18.86
N LEU A 247 -11.34 -1.06 -18.60
CA LEU A 247 -11.41 -2.13 -19.60
C LEU A 247 -12.61 -1.93 -20.52
N PRO A 248 -12.48 -2.23 -21.83
CA PRO A 248 -13.61 -2.16 -22.75
C PRO A 248 -14.74 -3.12 -22.38
N PRO A 249 -15.99 -2.87 -22.83
CA PRO A 249 -17.14 -3.70 -22.49
C PRO A 249 -17.02 -5.17 -22.90
N ASP A 250 -16.21 -5.50 -23.90
CA ASP A 250 -15.96 -6.88 -24.35
C ASP A 250 -15.24 -7.73 -23.28
N TYR A 251 -14.56 -7.11 -22.31
CA TYR A 251 -13.96 -7.83 -21.17
C TYR A 251 -14.99 -8.38 -20.19
N GLY A 252 -16.23 -7.92 -20.23
CA GLY A 252 -17.29 -8.40 -19.32
C GLY A 252 -17.50 -9.92 -19.31
N VAL A 253 -17.09 -10.64 -20.36
CA VAL A 253 -17.18 -12.11 -20.42
C VAL A 253 -16.10 -12.84 -19.63
N VAL A 254 -15.06 -12.15 -19.21
CA VAL A 254 -13.94 -12.70 -18.40
C VAL A 254 -13.88 -12.10 -17.00
N LEU A 255 -14.59 -11.02 -16.73
CA LEU A 255 -14.69 -10.43 -15.41
C LEU A 255 -15.70 -11.21 -14.54
N PRO A 256 -15.45 -11.39 -13.23
CA PRO A 256 -16.43 -11.94 -12.31
C PRO A 256 -17.70 -11.09 -12.29
N ALA A 257 -18.85 -11.74 -12.10
CA ALA A 257 -20.11 -11.02 -11.96
C ALA A 257 -20.08 -10.08 -10.75
N PRO A 258 -20.75 -8.92 -10.81
CA PRO A 258 -20.80 -7.94 -9.73
C PRO A 258 -21.39 -8.50 -8.44
#